data_8956ccd26f0043d7b628c70d61cdb3c7
#
_entry.id   8956ccd26f0043d7b628c70d61cdb3c7
#
_cell.length_a   1.000
_cell.length_b   1.000
_cell.length_c   1.000
_cell.angle_alpha   90.00
_cell.angle_beta   90.00
_cell.angle_gamma   90.00
#
_symmetry.space_group_name_H-M   'P 1'
#
loop_
_entity.id
_entity.type
_entity.pdbx_description
1 polymer ?
#
loop_
_entity_poly.entity_id
_entity_poly.type
_entity_poly.pdbx_seq_one_letter_code
_entity_poly.pdbx_strand_id
1 'polypeptide(L)'
;QKFAQLKLELETNTNLAFCAAKNNKVVVNQSYKVLHDAKMIPGAMQIGFQHTDEQILKIMDRDNIKTSKSLEEMKESYKHGIPLVGVLILGNPGDTVDKWKSAMCDLLRMQFHEDMRIHDFMLLPNAPAAEPEYMDKYKLGYIEKFYNESTHNRTFYKTKFLCESFSYTRQDYAEMQLYSVFLQACHIF
;
A
#
# COMPACT_ATOMS: atom_id res chain seq x y z
N GLN A 1 -3.29 24.77 4.48
CA GLN A 1 -3.66 25.67 5.57
C GLN A 1 -4.94 26.47 5.22
N LYS A 2 -5.02 27.20 4.09
CA LYS A 2 -6.22 27.99 3.72
C LYS A 2 -7.52 27.18 3.68
N PHE A 3 -7.50 25.95 3.13
CA PHE A 3 -8.68 25.08 3.12
C PHE A 3 -9.11 24.63 4.52
N ALA A 4 -8.14 24.30 5.39
CA ALA A 4 -8.42 23.93 6.76
C ALA A 4 -9.03 25.09 7.53
N GLN A 5 -8.50 26.28 7.36
CA GLN A 5 -9.03 27.51 7.95
C GLN A 5 -10.46 27.80 7.45
N LEU A 6 -10.70 27.72 6.13
CA LEU A 6 -12.01 27.93 5.53
C LEU A 6 -13.06 26.94 6.04
N LYS A 7 -12.70 25.66 6.22
CA LYS A 7 -13.60 24.66 6.81
C LYS A 7 -14.03 25.05 8.23
N LEU A 8 -13.08 25.48 9.05
CA LEU A 8 -13.36 25.90 10.43
C LEU A 8 -14.23 27.14 10.47
N GLU A 9 -13.96 28.13 9.60
CA GLU A 9 -14.72 29.37 9.50
C GLU A 9 -16.17 29.16 9.00
N LEU A 10 -16.34 28.22 8.06
CA LEU A 10 -17.65 27.92 7.47
C LEU A 10 -18.41 26.78 8.18
N GLU A 11 -17.81 26.18 9.22
CA GLU A 11 -18.37 25.04 9.98
C GLU A 11 -18.92 23.91 9.08
N THR A 12 -18.24 23.64 7.95
CA THR A 12 -18.70 22.62 7.00
C THR A 12 -18.23 21.20 7.37
N ASN A 13 -19.02 20.20 6.98
CA ASN A 13 -18.67 18.79 7.11
C ASN A 13 -17.86 18.24 5.93
N THR A 14 -17.17 19.11 5.20
CA THR A 14 -16.37 18.71 4.05
C THR A 14 -15.17 17.88 4.45
N ASN A 15 -15.01 16.70 3.82
CA ASN A 15 -13.86 15.83 3.98
C ASN A 15 -13.03 15.82 2.70
N LEU A 16 -11.72 15.65 2.86
CA LEU A 16 -10.77 15.51 1.76
C LEU A 16 -10.28 14.08 1.67
N ALA A 17 -10.32 13.51 0.47
CA ALA A 17 -9.52 12.34 0.14
C ALA A 17 -8.12 12.83 -0.26
N PHE A 18 -7.10 12.42 0.49
CA PHE A 18 -5.75 12.88 0.28
C PHE A 18 -4.83 11.71 -0.09
N CYS A 19 -4.35 11.73 -1.34
CA CYS A 19 -3.32 10.82 -1.81
C CYS A 19 -1.98 11.55 -1.86
N ALA A 20 -1.02 11.11 -1.07
CA ALA A 20 0.28 11.73 -1.00
C ALA A 20 1.28 11.06 -1.95
N ALA A 21 2.03 11.86 -2.71
CA ALA A 21 3.18 11.37 -3.46
C ALA A 21 4.31 10.95 -2.51
N LYS A 22 4.99 9.85 -2.82
CA LYS A 22 6.02 9.22 -1.98
C LYS A 22 7.21 10.13 -1.62
N ASN A 23 7.52 11.12 -2.44
CA ASN A 23 8.86 11.73 -2.47
C ASN A 23 9.04 12.96 -1.57
N ASN A 24 8.01 13.45 -0.90
CA ASN A 24 8.14 14.63 -0.02
C ASN A 24 7.43 14.42 1.32
N LYS A 25 8.00 13.59 2.16
CA LYS A 25 7.39 13.13 3.40
C LYS A 25 7.20 14.23 4.45
N VAL A 26 8.14 15.17 4.56
CA VAL A 26 8.03 16.25 5.55
C VAL A 26 6.81 17.10 5.23
N VAL A 27 6.64 17.50 3.97
CA VAL A 27 5.47 18.30 3.54
C VAL A 27 4.18 17.50 3.65
N VAL A 28 4.23 16.20 3.32
CA VAL A 28 3.08 15.29 3.44
C VAL A 28 2.63 15.17 4.89
N ASN A 29 3.55 14.88 5.82
CA ASN A 29 3.23 14.74 7.24
C ASN A 29 2.71 16.04 7.85
N GLN A 30 3.31 17.19 7.50
CA GLN A 30 2.81 18.50 7.93
C GLN A 30 1.41 18.79 7.37
N SER A 31 1.16 18.45 6.11
CA SER A 31 -0.14 18.63 5.48
C SER A 31 -1.19 17.73 6.14
N TYR A 32 -0.86 16.47 6.40
CA TYR A 32 -1.73 15.54 7.11
C TYR A 32 -2.12 16.06 8.49
N LYS A 33 -1.14 16.54 9.25
CA LYS A 33 -1.37 17.11 10.57
C LYS A 33 -2.37 18.28 10.52
N VAL A 34 -2.12 19.25 9.64
CA VAL A 34 -3.00 20.42 9.48
C VAL A 34 -4.42 20.02 9.09
N LEU A 35 -4.56 19.05 8.19
CA LEU A 35 -5.86 18.57 7.73
C LEU A 35 -6.56 17.69 8.77
N HIS A 36 -5.81 16.91 9.54
CA HIS A 36 -6.33 16.11 10.65
C HIS A 36 -6.85 17.01 11.78
N ASP A 37 -6.07 18.02 12.19
CA ASP A 37 -6.47 18.98 13.23
C ASP A 37 -7.74 19.76 12.83
N ALA A 38 -7.90 20.04 11.54
CA ALA A 38 -9.11 20.65 10.99
C ALA A 38 -10.27 19.64 10.76
N LYS A 39 -10.12 18.38 11.18
CA LYS A 39 -11.10 17.29 10.96
C LYS A 39 -11.52 17.15 9.48
N MET A 40 -10.60 17.38 8.56
CA MET A 40 -10.83 17.28 7.12
C MET A 40 -10.51 15.90 6.56
N ILE A 41 -9.68 15.12 7.27
CA ILE A 41 -9.32 13.76 6.91
C ILE A 41 -9.96 12.81 7.91
N PRO A 42 -10.98 12.02 7.51
CA PRO A 42 -11.70 11.13 8.42
C PRO A 42 -11.01 9.80 8.65
N GLY A 43 -9.90 9.53 8.00
CA GLY A 43 -9.26 8.22 8.01
C GLY A 43 -7.77 8.23 8.29
N ALA A 44 -7.21 7.02 8.34
CA ALA A 44 -5.81 6.79 8.57
C ALA A 44 -4.92 7.26 7.41
N MET A 45 -3.72 7.70 7.73
CA MET A 45 -2.68 7.99 6.74
C MET A 45 -2.11 6.68 6.18
N GLN A 46 -2.18 6.51 4.87
CA GLN A 46 -1.65 5.32 4.21
C GLN A 46 -0.15 5.47 3.90
N ILE A 47 0.63 4.48 4.28
CA ILE A 47 2.06 4.40 3.98
C ILE A 47 2.32 3.22 3.07
N GLY A 48 2.56 3.51 1.78
CA GLY A 48 2.80 2.51 0.76
C GLY A 48 4.23 2.00 0.76
N PHE A 49 4.54 0.93 1.50
CA PHE A 49 5.83 0.25 1.45
C PHE A 49 6.00 -0.54 0.15
N GLN A 50 4.92 -1.10 -0.35
CA GLN A 50 4.87 -2.06 -1.46
C GLN A 50 5.50 -3.41 -1.08
N HIS A 51 6.70 -3.40 -0.52
CA HIS A 51 7.45 -4.50 0.07
C HIS A 51 8.50 -3.96 1.04
N THR A 52 9.06 -4.80 1.93
CA THR A 52 10.15 -4.41 2.85
C THR A 52 11.53 -4.92 2.40
N ASP A 53 11.58 -5.89 1.48
CA ASP A 53 12.83 -6.42 0.92
C ASP A 53 13.39 -5.48 -0.15
N GLU A 54 14.64 -5.02 0.04
CA GLU A 54 15.30 -4.06 -0.86
C GLU A 54 15.56 -4.63 -2.26
N GLN A 55 15.77 -5.95 -2.39
CA GLN A 55 16.01 -6.57 -3.70
C GLN A 55 14.73 -6.58 -4.54
N ILE A 56 13.59 -6.87 -3.91
CA ILE A 56 12.28 -6.82 -4.57
C ILE A 56 11.97 -5.39 -5.00
N LEU A 57 12.23 -4.42 -4.15
CA LEU A 57 12.02 -3.01 -4.49
C LEU A 57 12.87 -2.56 -5.66
N LYS A 58 14.14 -3.02 -5.74
CA LYS A 58 15.01 -2.74 -6.90
C LYS A 58 14.47 -3.34 -8.20
N ILE A 59 13.92 -4.57 -8.15
CA ILE A 59 13.27 -5.19 -9.32
C ILE A 59 12.10 -4.35 -9.82
N MET A 60 11.37 -3.73 -8.90
CA MET A 60 10.23 -2.87 -9.20
C MET A 60 10.62 -1.42 -9.53
N ASP A 61 11.91 -1.12 -9.64
CA ASP A 61 12.42 0.25 -9.80
C ASP A 61 11.85 1.22 -8.75
N ARG A 62 11.90 0.79 -7.50
CA ARG A 62 11.36 1.56 -6.37
C ARG A 62 12.39 1.72 -5.27
N ASP A 63 12.59 2.95 -4.87
CA ASP A 63 13.32 3.28 -3.65
C ASP A 63 12.34 3.42 -2.48
N ASN A 64 12.49 2.54 -1.49
CA ASN A 64 11.84 2.77 -0.22
C ASN A 64 12.68 3.69 0.65
N ILE A 65 11.98 4.43 1.47
CA ILE A 65 12.63 5.18 2.54
C ILE A 65 13.22 4.17 3.50
N LYS A 66 14.45 4.44 3.94
CA LYS A 66 15.10 3.63 4.97
C LYS A 66 14.13 3.42 6.13
N THR A 67 13.91 2.16 6.47
CA THR A 67 12.93 1.71 7.49
C THR A 67 13.05 2.49 8.80
N SER A 68 14.28 2.83 9.24
CA SER A 68 14.53 3.61 10.45
C SER A 68 13.92 5.01 10.40
N LYS A 69 14.06 5.72 9.27
CA LYS A 69 13.50 7.07 9.11
C LYS A 69 11.98 7.05 9.02
N SER A 70 11.44 6.04 8.37
CA SER A 70 9.98 5.82 8.32
C SER A 70 9.39 5.57 9.71
N LEU A 71 10.09 4.79 10.54
CA LEU A 71 9.67 4.50 11.92
C LEU A 71 9.63 5.76 12.80
N GLU A 72 10.61 6.65 12.68
CA GLU A 72 10.61 7.90 13.44
C GLU A 72 9.44 8.81 13.04
N GLU A 73 9.21 8.94 11.73
CA GLU A 73 8.09 9.73 11.20
C GLU A 73 6.73 9.14 11.61
N MET A 74 6.60 7.81 11.67
CA MET A 74 5.41 7.14 12.17
C MET A 74 5.17 7.39 13.64
N LYS A 75 6.21 7.28 14.49
CA LYS A 75 6.11 7.59 15.92
C LYS A 75 5.64 9.02 16.15
N GLU A 76 6.10 9.95 15.35
CA GLU A 76 5.66 11.34 15.44
C GLU A 76 4.18 11.51 15.04
N SER A 77 3.73 10.81 14.00
CA SER A 77 2.31 10.80 13.60
C SER A 77 1.41 10.22 14.70
N TYR A 78 1.83 9.11 15.33
CA TYR A 78 1.11 8.54 16.47
C TYR A 78 1.01 9.49 17.66
N LYS A 79 2.07 10.22 17.99
CA LYS A 79 2.03 11.23 19.06
C LYS A 79 0.98 12.32 18.81
N HIS A 80 0.66 12.55 17.53
CA HIS A 80 -0.38 13.50 17.12
C HIS A 80 -1.76 12.86 16.93
N GLY A 81 -1.93 11.59 17.32
CA GLY A 81 -3.20 10.88 17.19
C GLY A 81 -3.62 10.57 15.76
N ILE A 82 -2.68 10.58 14.80
CA ILE A 82 -2.96 10.25 13.40
C ILE A 82 -2.83 8.73 13.24
N PRO A 83 -3.93 8.02 12.92
CA PRO A 83 -3.87 6.59 12.68
C PRO A 83 -3.12 6.27 11.39
N LEU A 84 -2.38 5.17 11.35
CA LEU A 84 -1.53 4.77 10.24
C LEU A 84 -1.93 3.40 9.68
N VAL A 85 -1.93 3.29 8.37
CA VAL A 85 -2.17 2.04 7.63
C VAL A 85 -0.96 1.70 6.78
N GLY A 86 -0.38 0.52 6.98
CA GLY A 86 0.69 -0.01 6.14
C GLY A 86 0.12 -0.68 4.89
N VAL A 87 0.70 -0.36 3.72
CA VAL A 87 0.25 -0.92 2.44
C VAL A 87 1.36 -1.72 1.78
N LEU A 88 1.08 -3.01 1.47
CA LEU A 88 1.94 -3.90 0.71
C LEU A 88 1.27 -4.32 -0.60
N ILE A 89 2.09 -4.77 -1.55
CA ILE A 89 1.62 -5.41 -2.79
C ILE A 89 2.09 -6.85 -2.81
N LEU A 90 1.14 -7.77 -2.88
CA LEU A 90 1.37 -9.21 -3.01
C LEU A 90 1.68 -9.59 -4.45
N GLY A 91 2.67 -10.43 -4.64
CA GLY A 91 3.00 -10.99 -5.96
C GLY A 91 4.03 -10.17 -6.73
N ASN A 92 4.92 -9.47 -6.05
CA ASN A 92 6.03 -8.79 -6.69
C ASN A 92 7.03 -9.80 -7.27
N PRO A 93 7.62 -9.55 -8.46
CA PRO A 93 8.72 -10.37 -8.97
C PRO A 93 9.91 -10.37 -8.00
N GLY A 94 10.47 -11.53 -7.71
CA GLY A 94 11.53 -11.71 -6.70
C GLY A 94 11.02 -12.06 -5.30
N ASP A 95 9.70 -12.07 -5.10
CA ASP A 95 9.09 -12.51 -3.85
C ASP A 95 9.18 -14.03 -3.68
N THR A 96 9.06 -14.48 -2.45
CA THR A 96 8.89 -15.88 -2.05
C THR A 96 7.97 -15.93 -0.84
N VAL A 97 7.46 -17.10 -0.51
CA VAL A 97 6.62 -17.28 0.69
C VAL A 97 7.30 -16.74 1.95
N ASP A 98 8.58 -17.03 2.12
CA ASP A 98 9.33 -16.60 3.30
C ASP A 98 9.58 -15.09 3.34
N LYS A 99 9.92 -14.48 2.19
CA LYS A 99 10.09 -13.03 2.08
C LYS A 99 8.79 -12.31 2.32
N TRP A 100 7.69 -12.84 1.81
CA TRP A 100 6.35 -12.29 2.04
C TRP A 100 5.97 -12.35 3.51
N LYS A 101 6.15 -13.51 4.17
CA LYS A 101 5.92 -13.66 5.62
C LYS A 101 6.79 -12.68 6.42
N SER A 102 8.05 -12.50 6.02
CA SER A 102 8.94 -11.52 6.65
C SER A 102 8.42 -10.09 6.49
N ALA A 103 7.98 -9.70 5.30
CA ALA A 103 7.45 -8.36 5.05
C ALA A 103 6.21 -8.06 5.91
N MET A 104 5.32 -9.02 6.06
CA MET A 104 4.16 -8.92 6.95
C MET A 104 4.57 -8.77 8.42
N CYS A 105 5.55 -9.57 8.87
CA CYS A 105 6.09 -9.44 10.22
C CYS A 105 6.79 -8.09 10.45
N ASP A 106 7.43 -7.53 9.45
CA ASP A 106 8.05 -6.20 9.56
C ASP A 106 6.99 -5.12 9.78
N LEU A 107 5.85 -5.17 9.09
CA LEU A 107 4.75 -4.25 9.38
C LEU A 107 4.21 -4.39 10.80
N LEU A 108 4.08 -5.62 11.32
CA LEU A 108 3.68 -5.84 12.71
C LEU A 108 4.69 -5.24 13.70
N ARG A 109 5.99 -5.43 13.45
CA ARG A 109 7.06 -4.84 14.28
C ARG A 109 7.06 -3.31 14.24
N MET A 110 6.62 -2.74 13.14
CA MET A 110 6.45 -1.30 12.98
C MET A 110 5.21 -0.75 13.70
N GLN A 111 4.43 -1.64 14.34
CA GLN A 111 3.27 -1.28 15.15
C GLN A 111 2.20 -0.49 14.38
N PHE A 112 1.86 -0.93 13.16
CA PHE A 112 0.67 -0.44 12.48
C PHE A 112 -0.57 -1.00 13.19
N HIS A 113 -1.19 -0.18 14.04
CA HIS A 113 -2.29 -0.62 14.92
C HIS A 113 -3.66 -0.56 14.24
N GLU A 114 -3.81 0.23 13.18
CA GLU A 114 -5.12 0.42 12.56
C GLU A 114 -5.44 -0.67 11.54
N ASP A 115 -4.56 -0.86 10.55
CA ASP A 115 -4.79 -1.83 9.48
C ASP A 115 -3.51 -2.10 8.69
N MET A 116 -3.44 -3.29 8.10
CA MET A 116 -2.47 -3.65 7.07
C MET A 116 -3.24 -3.91 5.78
N ARG A 117 -3.05 -3.05 4.78
CA ARG A 117 -3.68 -3.24 3.47
C ARG A 117 -2.76 -3.98 2.52
N ILE A 118 -3.29 -5.05 1.97
CA ILE A 118 -2.60 -5.87 0.99
C ILE A 118 -3.37 -5.78 -0.32
N HIS A 119 -2.68 -5.36 -1.36
CA HIS A 119 -3.21 -5.32 -2.71
C HIS A 119 -2.50 -6.38 -3.56
N ASP A 120 -3.26 -7.08 -4.38
CA ASP A 120 -2.67 -7.93 -5.42
C ASP A 120 -1.92 -7.07 -6.45
N PHE A 121 -0.80 -7.58 -6.98
CA PHE A 121 -0.08 -6.87 -8.04
C PHE A 121 -0.91 -6.85 -9.32
N MET A 122 -1.41 -5.68 -9.66
CA MET A 122 -2.22 -5.45 -10.84
C MET A 122 -1.34 -5.01 -12.01
N LEU A 123 -1.43 -5.72 -13.13
CA LEU A 123 -0.79 -5.33 -14.38
C LEU A 123 -1.64 -4.27 -15.09
N LEU A 124 -1.25 -3.03 -14.93
CA LEU A 124 -1.89 -1.92 -15.64
C LEU A 124 -1.36 -1.86 -17.08
N PRO A 125 -2.21 -1.65 -18.09
CA PRO A 125 -1.82 -1.70 -19.51
C PRO A 125 -0.64 -0.80 -19.90
N ASN A 126 -0.48 0.32 -19.22
CA ASN A 126 0.57 1.31 -19.51
C ASN A 126 1.72 1.28 -18.49
N ALA A 127 1.79 0.26 -17.65
CA ALA A 127 2.87 0.13 -16.66
C ALA A 127 4.07 -0.62 -17.25
N PRO A 128 5.31 -0.27 -16.89
CA PRO A 128 6.50 -0.99 -17.34
C PRO A 128 6.43 -2.51 -17.10
N ALA A 129 5.76 -2.94 -16.04
CA ALA A 129 5.57 -4.36 -15.73
C ALA A 129 4.67 -5.10 -16.72
N ALA A 130 3.88 -4.40 -17.54
CA ALA A 130 3.05 -4.99 -18.59
C ALA A 130 3.77 -5.09 -19.95
N GLU A 131 4.97 -4.54 -20.07
CA GLU A 131 5.78 -4.66 -21.27
C GLU A 131 6.22 -6.10 -21.50
N PRO A 132 6.13 -6.65 -22.74
CA PRO A 132 6.50 -8.02 -23.01
C PRO A 132 7.90 -8.41 -22.56
N GLU A 133 8.89 -7.53 -22.75
CA GLU A 133 10.27 -7.76 -22.34
C GLU A 133 10.41 -7.90 -20.81
N TYR A 134 9.66 -7.11 -20.05
CA TYR A 134 9.66 -7.20 -18.61
C TYR A 134 8.97 -8.49 -18.14
N MET A 135 7.85 -8.83 -18.75
CA MET A 135 7.10 -10.06 -18.45
C MET A 135 7.95 -11.30 -18.73
N ASP A 136 8.62 -11.36 -19.87
CA ASP A 136 9.50 -12.49 -20.25
C ASP A 136 10.71 -12.58 -19.32
N LYS A 137 11.35 -11.44 -19.02
CA LYS A 137 12.51 -11.37 -18.12
C LYS A 137 12.23 -11.96 -16.75
N TYR A 138 11.08 -11.66 -16.19
CA TYR A 138 10.69 -12.11 -14.85
C TYR A 138 9.73 -13.30 -14.84
N LYS A 139 9.45 -13.88 -16.03
CA LYS A 139 8.55 -15.03 -16.21
C LYS A 139 7.19 -14.82 -15.54
N LEU A 140 6.57 -13.70 -15.82
CA LEU A 140 5.35 -13.29 -15.14
C LEU A 140 4.14 -14.06 -15.68
N GLY A 141 3.47 -14.80 -14.79
CA GLY A 141 2.18 -15.40 -15.03
C GLY A 141 1.06 -14.62 -14.34
N TYR A 142 -0.08 -14.51 -14.99
CA TYR A 142 -1.22 -13.76 -14.46
C TYR A 142 -2.53 -14.53 -14.60
N ILE A 143 -3.53 -14.08 -13.83
CA ILE A 143 -4.93 -14.44 -14.00
C ILE A 143 -5.73 -13.20 -14.37
N GLU A 144 -6.77 -13.37 -15.15
CA GLU A 144 -7.72 -12.30 -15.46
C GLU A 144 -8.93 -12.42 -14.55
N LYS A 145 -9.26 -11.33 -13.90
CA LYS A 145 -10.47 -11.20 -13.07
C LYS A 145 -11.27 -9.98 -13.51
N PHE A 146 -12.58 -10.05 -13.34
CA PHE A 146 -13.40 -8.85 -13.40
C PHE A 146 -13.20 -8.06 -12.11
N TYR A 147 -12.79 -6.83 -12.24
CA TYR A 147 -12.52 -5.93 -11.13
C TYR A 147 -13.41 -4.70 -11.19
N ASN A 148 -13.89 -4.29 -10.02
CA ASN A 148 -14.64 -3.07 -9.87
C ASN A 148 -14.06 -2.30 -8.68
N GLU A 149 -13.48 -1.14 -8.96
CA GLU A 149 -12.81 -0.30 -7.98
C GLU A 149 -13.78 0.53 -7.14
N SER A 150 -15.02 0.67 -7.60
CA SER A 150 -16.00 1.53 -6.97
C SER A 150 -17.31 0.81 -6.69
N THR A 151 -17.74 0.87 -5.44
CA THR A 151 -19.08 0.41 -5.02
C THR A 151 -20.22 1.22 -5.69
N HIS A 152 -19.93 2.38 -6.25
CA HIS A 152 -20.89 3.27 -6.88
C HIS A 152 -20.93 3.13 -8.41
N ASN A 153 -19.90 2.55 -9.02
CA ASN A 153 -19.83 2.34 -10.45
C ASN A 153 -19.98 0.85 -10.77
N ARG A 154 -21.00 0.47 -11.54
CA ARG A 154 -21.28 -0.90 -11.95
C ARG A 154 -20.41 -1.36 -13.14
N THR A 155 -19.42 -0.59 -13.53
CA THR A 155 -18.55 -0.95 -14.65
C THR A 155 -17.48 -1.93 -14.17
N PHE A 156 -17.60 -3.16 -14.62
CA PHE A 156 -16.57 -4.19 -14.43
C PHE A 156 -15.64 -4.18 -15.63
N TYR A 157 -14.35 -4.20 -15.39
CA TYR A 157 -13.34 -4.37 -16.44
C TYR A 157 -12.44 -5.56 -16.12
N LYS A 158 -11.97 -6.19 -17.16
CA LYS A 158 -10.99 -7.28 -17.01
C LYS A 158 -9.65 -6.69 -16.64
N THR A 159 -9.08 -7.21 -15.57
CA THR A 159 -7.77 -6.79 -15.08
C THR A 159 -6.91 -8.02 -14.86
N LYS A 160 -5.63 -7.90 -15.19
CA LYS A 160 -4.62 -8.93 -14.99
C LYS A 160 -3.98 -8.77 -13.62
N PHE A 161 -3.97 -9.84 -12.84
CA PHE A 161 -3.30 -9.91 -11.54
C PHE A 161 -2.17 -10.94 -11.61
N LEU A 162 -0.98 -10.54 -11.22
CA LEU A 162 0.16 -11.46 -11.14
C LEU A 162 -0.11 -12.57 -10.12
N CYS A 163 0.19 -13.79 -10.50
CA CYS A 163 0.08 -14.94 -9.62
C CYS A 163 1.25 -15.92 -9.77
N GLU A 164 2.25 -15.57 -10.59
CA GLU A 164 3.42 -16.40 -10.85
C GLU A 164 4.58 -15.52 -11.32
N SER A 165 5.81 -15.86 -10.93
CA SER A 165 7.02 -15.24 -11.43
C SER A 165 8.18 -16.23 -11.42
N PHE A 166 9.39 -15.80 -11.82
CA PHE A 166 10.59 -16.64 -11.74
C PHE A 166 10.91 -17.13 -10.33
N SER A 167 10.37 -16.52 -9.30
CA SER A 167 10.71 -16.75 -7.88
C SER A 167 9.60 -17.42 -7.07
N TYR A 168 8.39 -17.50 -7.58
CA TYR A 168 7.26 -18.17 -6.93
C TYR A 168 6.30 -18.76 -7.96
N THR A 169 5.65 -19.85 -7.58
CA THR A 169 4.62 -20.54 -8.35
C THR A 169 3.22 -20.02 -7.97
N ARG A 170 2.21 -20.43 -8.73
CA ARG A 170 0.79 -20.16 -8.38
C ARG A 170 0.39 -20.74 -7.04
N GLN A 171 0.98 -21.87 -6.64
CA GLN A 171 0.72 -22.46 -5.33
C GLN A 171 1.34 -21.61 -4.21
N ASP A 172 2.58 -21.14 -4.40
CA ASP A 172 3.22 -20.22 -3.46
C ASP A 172 2.43 -18.92 -3.33
N TYR A 173 1.92 -18.40 -4.46
CA TYR A 173 1.04 -17.22 -4.44
C TYR A 173 -0.21 -17.45 -3.60
N ALA A 174 -0.88 -18.61 -3.77
CA ALA A 174 -2.05 -18.95 -2.98
C ALA A 174 -1.73 -19.07 -1.48
N GLU A 175 -0.55 -19.62 -1.13
CA GLU A 175 -0.09 -19.68 0.27
C GLU A 175 0.15 -18.27 0.83
N MET A 176 0.85 -17.42 0.09
CA MET A 176 1.08 -16.01 0.48
C MET A 176 -0.26 -15.27 0.67
N GLN A 177 -1.23 -15.51 -0.21
CA GLN A 177 -2.56 -14.90 -0.13
C GLN A 177 -3.32 -15.38 1.12
N LEU A 178 -3.32 -16.70 1.38
CA LEU A 178 -3.96 -17.26 2.56
C LEU A 178 -3.33 -16.72 3.86
N TYR A 179 -2.02 -16.66 3.91
CA TYR A 179 -1.29 -16.08 5.04
C TYR A 179 -1.67 -14.62 5.28
N SER A 180 -1.80 -13.85 4.20
CA SER A 180 -2.20 -12.44 4.26
C SER A 180 -3.59 -12.26 4.86
N VAL A 181 -4.57 -13.01 4.37
CA VAL A 181 -5.95 -12.95 4.87
C VAL A 181 -6.02 -13.37 6.33
N PHE A 182 -5.32 -14.44 6.70
CA PHE A 182 -5.29 -14.91 8.09
C PHE A 182 -4.68 -13.87 9.03
N LEU A 183 -3.53 -13.30 8.64
CA LEU A 183 -2.87 -12.30 9.48
C LEU A 183 -3.66 -11.00 9.60
N GLN A 184 -4.28 -10.54 8.51
CA GLN A 184 -5.17 -9.38 8.55
C GLN A 184 -6.36 -9.64 9.49
N ALA A 185 -7.00 -10.81 9.40
CA ALA A 185 -8.09 -11.18 10.29
C ALA A 185 -7.66 -11.19 11.76
N CYS A 186 -6.50 -11.76 12.08
CA CYS A 186 -5.97 -11.76 13.45
C CYS A 186 -5.56 -10.37 13.96
N HIS A 187 -5.19 -9.46 13.06
CA HIS A 187 -4.75 -8.11 13.43
C HIS A 187 -5.90 -7.15 13.74
N ILE A 188 -7.07 -7.38 13.15
CA ILE A 188 -8.26 -6.54 13.37
C ILE A 188 -8.99 -6.87 14.68
N PHE A 189 -8.76 -8.07 15.23
CA PHE A 189 -9.34 -8.55 16.50
C PHE A 189 -8.31 -8.52 17.63
#